data_9282e398a716daec08595e2fc622fc73
#
_entry.id   9282e398a716daec08595e2fc622fc73
#
_cell.length_a   1.000
_cell.length_b   1.000
_cell.length_c   1.000
_cell.angle_alpha   90.00
_cell.angle_beta   90.00
_cell.angle_gamma   90.00
#
_symmetry.space_group_name_H-M   'P 1'
#
loop_
_entity.id
_entity.type
_entity.pdbx_description
1 polymer ?
#
loop_
_entity_poly.entity_id
_entity_poly.type
_entity_poly.pdbx_seq_one_letter_code
_entity_poly.pdbx_strand_id
1 'polypeptide(L)'
;RLSRTEKAITQGEMYDLVYAQGEGFNKHEHYAYIRKYKQHTLLVVLNFDDHQTDIQVRIPQEAFEHLQQPEYSLIEAVDLLTDTLYTFPLSPHTPICLTLPAWKGVVLKVRG
;
A
#
# COMPACT_ATOMS: atom_id res chain seq x y z
N ARG A 1 16.21 2.45 -9.23
CA ARG A 1 15.93 1.44 -10.21
C ARG A 1 14.45 1.14 -10.37
N LEU A 2 13.79 0.85 -9.27
CA LEU A 2 12.35 0.65 -9.29
C LEU A 2 11.64 1.89 -9.82
N SER A 3 12.10 3.06 -9.43
CA SER A 3 11.48 4.30 -9.87
C SER A 3 11.71 4.58 -11.35
N ARG A 4 12.68 3.93 -11.97
CA ARG A 4 12.89 4.07 -13.41
C ARG A 4 11.90 3.26 -14.23
N THR A 5 11.48 2.12 -13.69
CA THR A 5 10.63 1.20 -14.41
C THR A 5 9.16 1.36 -14.08
N GLU A 6 8.85 2.01 -12.94
CA GLU A 6 7.47 2.22 -12.52
C GLU A 6 7.15 3.71 -12.51
N LYS A 7 6.40 4.14 -13.51
CA LYS A 7 6.04 5.55 -13.61
C LYS A 7 5.14 6.01 -12.46
N ALA A 8 4.38 5.09 -11.86
CA ALA A 8 3.54 5.43 -10.72
C ALA A 8 4.37 5.91 -9.53
N ILE A 9 5.61 5.44 -9.39
CA ILE A 9 6.49 5.88 -8.31
C ILE A 9 7.03 7.29 -8.59
N THR A 10 7.37 7.58 -9.84
CA THR A 10 8.05 8.84 -10.18
C THR A 10 7.11 9.94 -10.62
N GLN A 11 5.97 9.61 -11.21
CA GLN A 11 5.09 10.58 -11.84
C GLN A 11 3.66 10.56 -11.32
N GLY A 12 3.29 9.52 -10.56
CA GLY A 12 1.93 9.38 -10.09
C GLY A 12 1.61 10.33 -8.94
N GLU A 13 0.32 10.50 -8.69
CA GLU A 13 -0.13 11.24 -7.53
C GLU A 13 0.03 10.37 -6.29
N MET A 14 0.50 10.99 -5.22
CA MET A 14 0.70 10.31 -3.95
C MET A 14 -0.38 10.70 -2.97
N TYR A 15 -0.87 9.74 -2.20
CA TYR A 15 -1.79 9.99 -1.12
C TYR A 15 -1.25 9.33 0.15
N ASP A 16 -0.97 10.15 1.16
CA ASP A 16 -0.46 9.66 2.44
C ASP A 16 -1.57 8.91 3.18
N LEU A 17 -1.24 7.75 3.74
CA LEU A 17 -2.21 6.93 4.44
C LEU A 17 -2.02 6.94 5.96
N VAL A 18 -0.94 7.53 6.46
CA VAL A 18 -0.61 7.43 7.88
C VAL A 18 -1.69 8.05 8.76
N TYR A 19 -2.24 9.18 8.34
CA TYR A 19 -3.24 9.88 9.16
C TYR A 19 -4.52 9.07 9.38
N ALA A 20 -4.80 8.12 8.48
CA ALA A 20 -6.06 7.37 8.50
C ALA A 20 -5.97 6.07 9.27
N GLN A 21 -4.82 5.77 9.87
CA GLN A 21 -4.59 4.48 10.48
C GLN A 21 -5.02 4.45 11.94
N GLY A 22 -5.40 3.26 12.40
CA GLY A 22 -5.81 3.02 13.77
C GLY A 22 -5.10 1.82 14.35
N GLU A 23 -5.85 0.91 14.95
CA GLU A 23 -5.27 -0.29 15.52
C GLU A 23 -4.50 -1.09 14.47
N GLY A 24 -3.41 -1.71 14.89
CA GLY A 24 -2.61 -2.53 14.01
C GLY A 24 -1.63 -1.75 13.17
N PHE A 25 -1.49 -0.44 13.42
CA PHE A 25 -0.54 0.40 12.69
C PHE A 25 0.10 1.38 13.67
N ASN A 26 1.41 1.29 13.80
CA ASN A 26 2.16 2.17 14.70
C ASN A 26 2.77 3.32 13.90
N LYS A 27 2.23 4.51 14.07
CA LYS A 27 2.65 5.67 13.28
C LYS A 27 4.10 6.08 13.49
N HIS A 28 4.72 5.62 14.56
CA HIS A 28 6.14 5.92 14.83
C HIS A 28 7.08 4.94 14.15
N GLU A 29 6.59 3.74 13.84
CA GLU A 29 7.42 2.67 13.30
C GLU A 29 7.02 2.24 11.90
N HIS A 30 5.85 2.67 11.43
CA HIS A 30 5.32 2.24 10.14
C HIS A 30 4.97 3.43 9.27
N TYR A 31 5.06 3.23 7.98
CA TYR A 31 4.69 4.26 7.02
C TYR A 31 3.97 3.60 5.85
N ALA A 32 2.95 4.27 5.34
CA ALA A 32 2.19 3.75 4.21
C ALA A 32 1.70 4.89 3.34
N TYR A 33 1.76 4.68 2.04
CA TYR A 33 1.16 5.61 1.10
C TYR A 33 0.73 4.85 -0.15
N ILE A 34 -0.15 5.48 -0.92
CA ILE A 34 -0.64 4.92 -2.18
C ILE A 34 -0.37 5.93 -3.29
N ARG A 35 0.08 5.44 -4.44
CA ARG A 35 0.33 6.27 -5.61
C ARG A 35 -0.44 5.73 -6.79
N LYS A 36 -0.90 6.64 -7.64
CA LYS A 36 -1.60 6.25 -8.85
C LYS A 36 -1.11 7.09 -10.01
N TYR A 37 -0.79 6.42 -11.12
CA TYR A 37 -0.43 7.04 -12.37
C TYR A 37 -1.20 6.33 -13.48
N LYS A 38 -2.18 7.00 -14.06
CA LYS A 38 -3.06 6.42 -15.07
C LYS A 38 -3.74 5.16 -14.52
N GLN A 39 -3.42 3.99 -15.09
CA GLN A 39 -4.02 2.72 -14.66
C GLN A 39 -3.19 1.99 -13.61
N HIS A 40 -2.03 2.54 -13.24
CA HIS A 40 -1.11 1.87 -12.33
C HIS A 40 -1.31 2.36 -10.91
N THR A 41 -1.54 1.44 -9.98
CA THR A 41 -1.72 1.78 -8.56
C THR A 41 -0.69 1.01 -7.75
N LEU A 42 0.05 1.74 -6.91
CA LEU A 42 1.07 1.18 -6.03
C LEU A 42 0.72 1.49 -4.59
N LEU A 43 0.73 0.46 -3.75
CA LEU A 43 0.60 0.62 -2.32
C LEU A 43 1.95 0.30 -1.70
N VAL A 44 2.53 1.26 -0.99
CA VAL A 44 3.82 1.10 -0.35
C VAL A 44 3.62 1.09 1.15
N VAL A 45 4.14 0.06 1.82
CA VAL A 45 4.06 -0.06 3.28
C VAL A 45 5.45 -0.40 3.78
N LEU A 46 5.92 0.34 4.77
CA LEU A 46 7.26 0.18 5.32
C LEU A 46 7.20 -0.12 6.81
N ASN A 47 8.05 -1.03 7.25
CA ASN A 47 8.19 -1.37 8.67
C ASN A 47 9.57 -0.95 9.14
N PHE A 48 9.62 0.06 9.99
CA PHE A 48 10.87 0.54 10.60
C PHE A 48 11.08 0.01 12.01
N ASP A 49 10.27 -0.96 12.41
CA ASP A 49 10.40 -1.63 13.69
C ASP A 49 11.60 -2.58 13.65
N ASP A 50 12.14 -2.88 14.81
CA ASP A 50 13.30 -3.77 14.90
C ASP A 50 12.90 -5.24 15.01
N HIS A 51 11.62 -5.55 14.80
CA HIS A 51 11.13 -6.93 14.80
C HIS A 51 10.01 -7.05 13.76
N GLN A 52 9.72 -8.30 13.40
CA GLN A 52 8.63 -8.59 12.48
C GLN A 52 7.31 -8.17 13.10
N THR A 53 6.46 -7.53 12.30
CA THR A 53 5.22 -6.96 12.81
C THR A 53 4.08 -7.20 11.85
N ASP A 54 2.90 -7.51 12.41
CA ASP A 54 1.67 -7.55 11.65
C ASP A 54 1.10 -6.14 11.56
N ILE A 55 0.87 -5.68 10.35
CA ILE A 55 0.44 -4.32 10.09
C ILE A 55 -0.92 -4.33 9.40
N GLN A 56 -1.85 -3.55 9.90
CA GLN A 56 -3.14 -3.35 9.25
C GLN A 56 -3.16 -1.97 8.61
N VAL A 57 -3.35 -1.93 7.30
CA VAL A 57 -3.34 -0.68 6.54
C VAL A 57 -4.76 -0.39 6.07
N ARG A 58 -5.27 0.78 6.43
CA ARG A 58 -6.58 1.23 6.01
C ARG A 58 -6.43 2.30 4.95
N ILE A 59 -7.23 2.18 3.89
CA ILE A 59 -7.26 3.18 2.82
C ILE A 59 -8.59 3.90 2.94
N PRO A 60 -8.60 5.19 3.33
CA PRO A 60 -9.86 5.88 3.58
C PRO A 60 -10.62 6.17 2.28
N GLN A 61 -11.91 6.43 2.41
CA GLN A 61 -12.78 6.72 1.29
C GLN A 61 -12.23 7.88 0.45
N GLU A 62 -11.73 8.92 1.10
CA GLU A 62 -11.25 10.08 0.37
C GLU A 62 -10.03 9.77 -0.50
N ALA A 63 -9.24 8.74 -0.15
CA ALA A 63 -8.13 8.33 -1.00
C ALA A 63 -8.65 7.74 -2.31
N PHE A 64 -9.70 6.92 -2.23
CA PHE A 64 -10.31 6.37 -3.43
C PHE A 64 -10.86 7.48 -4.32
N GLU A 65 -11.49 8.48 -3.70
CA GLU A 65 -12.07 9.59 -4.45
C GLU A 65 -10.98 10.46 -5.06
N HIS A 66 -9.96 10.79 -4.28
CA HIS A 66 -8.89 11.66 -4.74
C HIS A 66 -8.12 11.05 -5.91
N LEU A 67 -7.85 9.75 -5.84
CA LEU A 67 -7.08 9.04 -6.85
C LEU A 67 -7.95 8.44 -7.94
N GLN A 68 -9.27 8.57 -7.82
CA GLN A 68 -10.21 7.94 -8.74
C GLN A 68 -9.94 6.45 -8.86
N GLN A 69 -9.71 5.82 -7.71
CA GLN A 69 -9.38 4.41 -7.64
C GLN A 69 -10.64 3.61 -7.39
N PRO A 70 -10.99 2.64 -8.27
CA PRO A 70 -12.15 1.80 -8.02
C PRO A 70 -11.93 0.88 -6.82
N GLU A 71 -13.03 0.53 -6.16
CA GLU A 71 -13.00 -0.44 -5.07
C GLU A 71 -13.18 -1.83 -5.65
N TYR A 72 -12.57 -2.82 -4.98
CA TYR A 72 -12.69 -4.22 -5.36
C TYR A 72 -12.91 -5.06 -4.11
N SER A 73 -13.81 -6.04 -4.20
CA SER A 73 -14.01 -6.97 -3.10
C SER A 73 -12.82 -7.91 -2.93
N LEU A 74 -12.08 -8.17 -4.01
CA LEU A 74 -10.86 -8.95 -3.95
C LEU A 74 -10.04 -8.63 -5.19
N ILE A 75 -8.76 -8.33 -4.99
CA ILE A 75 -7.87 -7.99 -6.09
C ILE A 75 -6.48 -8.56 -5.82
N GLU A 76 -5.75 -8.84 -6.90
CA GLU A 76 -4.37 -9.29 -6.81
C GLU A 76 -3.43 -8.12 -6.88
N ALA A 77 -2.32 -8.24 -6.15
CA ALA A 77 -1.21 -7.30 -6.23
C ALA A 77 0.09 -8.08 -6.17
N VAL A 78 1.12 -7.55 -6.82
CA VAL A 78 2.43 -8.17 -6.80
C VAL A 78 3.40 -7.24 -6.09
N ASP A 79 4.19 -7.80 -5.16
CA ASP A 79 5.25 -7.06 -4.51
C ASP A 79 6.41 -6.93 -5.48
N LEU A 80 6.70 -5.72 -5.91
CA LEU A 80 7.74 -5.48 -6.91
C LEU A 80 9.14 -5.78 -6.39
N LEU A 81 9.30 -5.91 -5.09
CA LEU A 81 10.62 -6.20 -4.50
C LEU A 81 10.92 -7.69 -4.45
N THR A 82 9.88 -8.54 -4.34
CA THR A 82 10.07 -9.99 -4.16
C THR A 82 9.29 -10.83 -5.14
N ASP A 83 8.43 -10.23 -5.97
CA ASP A 83 7.54 -10.91 -6.89
C ASP A 83 6.48 -11.78 -6.18
N THR A 84 6.28 -11.56 -4.90
CA THR A 84 5.25 -12.28 -4.14
C THR A 84 3.88 -11.75 -4.49
N LEU A 85 2.93 -12.66 -4.70
CA LEU A 85 1.54 -12.29 -4.99
C LEU A 85 0.75 -12.18 -3.70
N TYR A 86 -0.07 -11.15 -3.63
CA TYR A 86 -0.99 -10.91 -2.53
C TYR A 86 -2.40 -10.79 -3.09
N THR A 87 -3.39 -11.19 -2.30
CA THR A 87 -4.79 -10.93 -2.62
C THR A 87 -5.44 -10.30 -1.40
N PHE A 88 -6.23 -9.26 -1.64
CA PHE A 88 -6.90 -8.55 -0.55
C PHE A 88 -8.06 -7.73 -1.11
N PRO A 89 -9.02 -7.37 -0.25
CA PRO A 89 -10.05 -6.41 -0.67
C PRO A 89 -9.44 -5.01 -0.73
N LEU A 90 -9.75 -4.30 -1.79
CA LEU A 90 -9.32 -2.91 -1.96
C LEU A 90 -10.52 -2.03 -1.72
N SER A 91 -10.74 -1.67 -0.46
CA SER A 91 -11.96 -1.03 -0.02
C SER A 91 -11.69 -0.20 1.23
N PRO A 92 -12.42 0.91 1.43
CA PRO A 92 -12.26 1.69 2.67
C PRO A 92 -12.84 0.98 3.89
N HIS A 93 -13.57 -0.10 3.69
CA HIS A 93 -14.26 -0.79 4.78
C HIS A 93 -13.47 -1.95 5.37
N THR A 94 -12.40 -2.38 4.71
CA THR A 94 -11.63 -3.55 5.13
C THR A 94 -10.14 -3.23 5.10
N PRO A 95 -9.43 -3.41 6.23
CA PRO A 95 -7.99 -3.15 6.23
C PRO A 95 -7.24 -4.24 5.48
N ILE A 96 -6.08 -3.87 4.95
CA ILE A 96 -5.15 -4.80 4.33
C ILE A 96 -4.18 -5.26 5.41
N CYS A 97 -4.11 -6.57 5.64
CA CYS A 97 -3.27 -7.13 6.68
C CYS A 97 -1.99 -7.67 6.08
N LEU A 98 -0.86 -7.18 6.56
CA LEU A 98 0.46 -7.55 6.06
C LEU A 98 1.35 -7.92 7.23
N THR A 99 2.23 -8.91 7.02
CA THR A 99 3.27 -9.24 7.99
C THR A 99 4.61 -8.88 7.37
N LEU A 100 5.29 -7.90 7.94
CA LEU A 100 6.55 -7.41 7.39
C LEU A 100 7.70 -7.69 8.34
N PRO A 101 8.81 -8.22 7.83
CA PRO A 101 10.02 -8.36 8.65
C PRO A 101 10.54 -7.01 9.11
N ALA A 102 11.42 -7.04 10.13
CA ALA A 102 12.06 -5.83 10.63
C ALA A 102 12.77 -5.10 9.49
N TRP A 103 12.64 -3.78 9.45
CA TRP A 103 13.32 -2.90 8.49
C TRP A 103 13.02 -3.23 7.04
N LYS A 104 11.89 -3.84 6.76
CA LYS A 104 11.48 -4.21 5.41
C LYS A 104 10.18 -3.53 5.02
N GLY A 105 9.89 -3.54 3.74
CA GLY A 105 8.67 -3.00 3.23
C GLY A 105 8.18 -3.77 2.03
N VAL A 106 7.00 -3.39 1.54
CA VAL A 106 6.45 -3.95 0.31
C VAL A 106 6.07 -2.80 -0.62
N VAL A 107 6.18 -3.05 -1.90
CA VAL A 107 5.71 -2.15 -2.95
C VAL A 107 4.72 -2.97 -3.78
N LEU A 108 3.45 -2.84 -3.48
CA LEU A 108 2.40 -3.67 -4.07
C LEU A 108 1.82 -2.98 -5.29
N LYS A 109 2.01 -3.59 -6.45
CA LYS A 109 1.41 -3.10 -7.68
C LYS A 109 0.10 -3.83 -7.89
N VAL A 110 -0.99 -3.09 -7.85
CA VAL A 110 -2.34 -3.66 -7.97
C VAL A 110 -2.59 -4.06 -9.41
N ARG A 111 -3.12 -5.25 -9.60
CA ARG A 111 -3.41 -5.83 -10.91
C ARG A 111 -4.92 -5.80 -11.11
N GLY A 112 -5.40 -4.81 -11.76
CA GLY A 112 -6.83 -4.71 -11.89
C GLY A 112 -7.29 -4.04 -13.15
#